data_5714d7c9dd215838ffaca94afe0905c5
#
_entry.id   5714d7c9dd215838ffaca94afe0905c5
#
_cell.length_a   1.000
_cell.length_b   1.000
_cell.length_c   1.000
_cell.angle_alpha   90.00
_cell.angle_beta   90.00
_cell.angle_gamma   90.00
#
_symmetry.space_group_name_H-M   'P 1'
#
loop_
_entity.id
_entity.type
_entity.pdbx_description
1 polymer ?
#
loop_
_entity_poly.entity_id
_entity_poly.type
_entity_poly.pdbx_seq_one_letter_code
_entity_poly.pdbx_strand_id
1 'polypeptide(L)'
;MQLGEIIRGFSEEAPANEALLACNDIVLFARVGEAAGRYEETVGEYAAGAVRRFANLAVSEDWLGLMNVVERADDPGMGCLTYMVNWSLKQDEAPAAAAHAGCSCGGDGGGS
;
A
#
# COMPACT_ATOMS: atom_id res chain seq x y z
N MET A 1 -4.32 -19.04 10.33
CA MET A 1 -3.92 -18.51 9.01
C MET A 1 -2.52 -17.95 9.10
N GLN A 2 -1.68 -18.30 8.17
CA GLN A 2 -0.30 -17.85 8.20
C GLN A 2 -0.11 -16.61 7.35
N LEU A 3 0.62 -15.64 7.88
CA LEU A 3 0.87 -14.38 7.19
C LEU A 3 1.56 -14.59 5.85
N GLY A 4 2.51 -15.53 5.78
CA GLY A 4 3.21 -15.82 4.53
C GLY A 4 2.28 -16.29 3.43
N GLU A 5 1.24 -17.04 3.77
CA GLU A 5 0.26 -17.50 2.80
C GLU A 5 -0.61 -16.35 2.30
N ILE A 6 -0.97 -15.44 3.21
CA ILE A 6 -1.74 -14.24 2.85
C ILE A 6 -0.94 -13.40 1.87
N ILE A 7 0.31 -13.15 2.17
CA ILE A 7 1.19 -12.34 1.31
C ILE A 7 1.34 -13.00 -0.06
N ARG A 8 1.56 -14.31 -0.08
CA ARG A 8 1.72 -15.02 -1.34
C ARG A 8 0.47 -14.92 -2.21
N GLY A 9 -0.70 -15.11 -1.59
CA GLY A 9 -1.96 -15.04 -2.32
C GLY A 9 -2.20 -13.66 -2.90
N PHE A 10 -2.00 -12.62 -2.10
CA PHE A 10 -2.26 -11.26 -2.56
C PHE A 10 -1.13 -10.67 -3.40
N SER A 11 -0.06 -11.42 -3.61
CA SER A 11 0.96 -11.01 -4.57
C SER A 11 0.53 -11.21 -6.01
N GLU A 12 -0.65 -11.79 -6.23
CA GLU A 12 -1.22 -11.98 -7.56
C GLU A 12 -2.41 -11.04 -7.76
N GLU A 13 -2.57 -10.61 -9.01
CA GLU A 13 -3.56 -9.59 -9.34
C GLU A 13 -5.00 -9.99 -9.00
N ALA A 14 -5.42 -11.19 -9.38
CA ALA A 14 -6.82 -11.56 -9.23
C ALA A 14 -7.27 -11.63 -7.77
N PRO A 15 -6.56 -12.35 -6.87
CA PRO A 15 -6.96 -12.35 -5.46
C PRO A 15 -6.91 -10.97 -4.83
N ALA A 16 -5.90 -10.17 -5.16
CA ALA A 16 -5.77 -8.83 -4.60
C ALA A 16 -6.93 -7.93 -5.05
N ASN A 17 -7.31 -8.03 -6.30
CA ASN A 17 -8.43 -7.25 -6.83
C ASN A 17 -9.74 -7.65 -6.17
N GLU A 18 -9.99 -8.94 -6.03
CA GLU A 18 -11.21 -9.44 -5.40
C GLU A 18 -11.33 -8.98 -3.96
N ALA A 19 -10.23 -9.08 -3.21
CA ALA A 19 -10.21 -8.66 -1.82
C ALA A 19 -10.44 -7.16 -1.68
N LEU A 20 -9.82 -6.38 -2.56
CA LEU A 20 -9.98 -4.93 -2.51
C LEU A 20 -11.41 -4.52 -2.80
N LEU A 21 -12.06 -5.19 -3.75
CA LEU A 21 -13.48 -4.94 -4.03
C LEU A 21 -14.35 -5.33 -2.84
N ALA A 22 -14.01 -6.41 -2.14
CA ALA A 22 -14.79 -6.90 -1.02
C ALA A 22 -14.65 -6.06 0.24
N CYS A 23 -13.63 -5.23 0.36
CA CYS A 23 -13.39 -4.48 1.58
C CYS A 23 -14.38 -3.32 1.78
N ASN A 24 -15.12 -2.95 0.77
CA ASN A 24 -16.14 -1.89 0.82
C ASN A 24 -15.60 -0.52 1.26
N ASP A 25 -14.32 -0.28 1.08
CA ASP A 25 -13.73 1.01 1.40
C ASP A 25 -13.60 1.81 0.11
N ILE A 26 -14.61 2.64 -0.14
CA ILE A 26 -14.70 3.42 -1.38
C ILE A 26 -13.53 4.39 -1.50
N VAL A 27 -13.15 5.02 -0.39
CA VAL A 27 -12.04 5.98 -0.40
C VAL A 27 -10.73 5.28 -0.75
N LEU A 28 -10.47 4.15 -0.13
CA LEU A 28 -9.27 3.38 -0.41
C LEU A 28 -9.25 2.92 -1.87
N PHE A 29 -10.38 2.40 -2.35
CA PHE A 29 -10.49 1.94 -3.74
C PHE A 29 -10.20 3.08 -4.72
N ALA A 30 -10.74 4.27 -4.45
CA ALA A 30 -10.51 5.43 -5.31
C ALA A 30 -9.04 5.85 -5.31
N ARG A 31 -8.40 5.82 -4.14
CA ARG A 31 -6.98 6.15 -4.04
C ARG A 31 -6.11 5.16 -4.80
N VAL A 32 -6.45 3.88 -4.70
CA VAL A 32 -5.73 2.84 -5.43
C VAL A 32 -5.94 3.03 -6.94
N GLY A 33 -7.17 3.33 -7.35
CA GLY A 33 -7.45 3.57 -8.76
C GLY A 33 -6.64 4.71 -9.33
N GLU A 34 -6.50 5.79 -8.57
CA GLU A 34 -5.71 6.93 -8.99
C GLU A 34 -4.22 6.57 -9.11
N ALA A 35 -3.70 5.87 -8.11
CA ALA A 35 -2.30 5.46 -8.13
C ALA A 35 -2.03 4.48 -9.28
N ALA A 36 -2.94 3.53 -9.49
CA ALA A 36 -2.82 2.56 -10.57
C ALA A 36 -2.78 3.28 -11.93
N GLY A 37 -3.63 4.28 -12.09
CA GLY A 37 -3.65 5.05 -13.33
C GLY A 37 -2.33 5.74 -13.62
N ARG A 38 -1.67 6.24 -12.58
CA ARG A 38 -0.36 6.90 -12.76
C ARG A 38 0.71 5.94 -13.26
N TYR A 39 0.59 4.66 -12.93
CA TYR A 39 1.55 3.63 -13.35
C TYR A 39 1.04 2.79 -14.51
N GLU A 40 -0.11 3.14 -15.07
CA GLU A 40 -0.74 2.40 -16.15
C GLU A 40 -0.99 0.94 -15.78
N GLU A 41 -1.45 0.75 -14.55
CA GLU A 41 -1.76 -0.56 -14.00
C GLU A 41 -3.26 -0.67 -13.72
N THR A 42 -3.75 -1.91 -13.63
CA THR A 42 -5.09 -2.14 -13.10
C THR A 42 -5.05 -2.00 -11.58
N VAL A 43 -6.23 -1.85 -10.97
CA VAL A 43 -6.35 -1.80 -9.51
C VAL A 43 -5.73 -3.05 -8.87
N GLY A 44 -6.02 -4.23 -9.43
CA GLY A 44 -5.47 -5.48 -8.92
C GLY A 44 -3.95 -5.54 -9.04
N GLU A 45 -3.42 -5.05 -10.16
CA GLU A 45 -1.97 -5.00 -10.34
C GLU A 45 -1.31 -4.09 -9.33
N TYR A 46 -1.90 -2.94 -9.07
CA TYR A 46 -1.35 -2.03 -8.06
C TYR A 46 -1.37 -2.66 -6.67
N ALA A 47 -2.51 -3.26 -6.30
CA ALA A 47 -2.64 -3.90 -5.00
C ALA A 47 -1.65 -5.04 -4.82
N ALA A 48 -1.52 -5.90 -5.83
CA ALA A 48 -0.55 -6.99 -5.79
C ALA A 48 0.88 -6.46 -5.70
N GLY A 49 1.18 -5.41 -6.44
CA GLY A 49 2.48 -4.75 -6.37
C GLY A 49 2.76 -4.16 -5.00
N ALA A 50 1.72 -3.60 -4.36
CA ALA A 50 1.85 -3.05 -3.01
C ALA A 50 2.25 -4.14 -2.01
N VAL A 51 1.62 -5.31 -2.12
CA VAL A 51 1.96 -6.45 -1.25
C VAL A 51 3.41 -6.86 -1.44
N ARG A 52 3.85 -6.96 -2.68
CA ARG A 52 5.23 -7.34 -2.99
C ARG A 52 6.22 -6.30 -2.48
N ARG A 53 5.91 -5.02 -2.66
CA ARG A 53 6.78 -3.94 -2.18
C ARG A 53 6.89 -3.94 -0.67
N PHE A 54 5.76 -4.16 0.02
CA PHE A 54 5.77 -4.24 1.47
C PHE A 54 6.68 -5.39 1.93
N ALA A 55 6.52 -6.56 1.33
CA ALA A 55 7.30 -7.74 1.71
C ALA A 55 8.81 -7.51 1.56
N ASN A 56 9.20 -6.72 0.55
CA ASN A 56 10.61 -6.50 0.25
C ASN A 56 11.21 -5.27 0.93
N LEU A 57 10.42 -4.26 1.24
CA LEU A 57 10.94 -2.96 1.63
C LEU A 57 10.53 -2.51 3.03
N ALA A 58 9.51 -3.12 3.63
CA ALA A 58 9.02 -2.70 4.93
C ALA A 58 10.06 -2.92 6.01
N VAL A 59 10.16 -1.95 6.93
CA VAL A 59 11.07 -2.07 8.07
C VAL A 59 10.33 -2.68 9.26
N SER A 60 11.06 -2.94 10.34
CA SER A 60 10.49 -3.62 11.52
C SER A 60 9.25 -2.95 12.07
N GLU A 61 9.22 -1.62 12.09
CA GLU A 61 8.05 -0.89 12.58
C GLU A 61 6.82 -1.15 11.72
N ASP A 62 7.01 -1.23 10.40
CA ASP A 62 5.91 -1.52 9.49
C ASP A 62 5.34 -2.90 9.74
N TRP A 63 6.22 -3.89 9.95
CA TRP A 63 5.78 -5.26 10.24
C TRP A 63 5.04 -5.35 11.57
N LEU A 64 5.49 -4.61 12.59
CA LEU A 64 4.80 -4.57 13.88
C LEU A 64 3.43 -3.95 13.73
N GLY A 65 3.32 -2.87 12.96
CA GLY A 65 2.02 -2.25 12.69
C GLY A 65 1.07 -3.21 11.98
N LEU A 66 1.59 -3.93 11.00
CA LEU A 66 0.80 -4.92 10.29
C LEU A 66 0.30 -6.02 11.24
N MET A 67 1.17 -6.54 12.08
CA MET A 67 0.78 -7.59 13.02
C MET A 67 -0.31 -7.12 13.96
N ASN A 68 -0.23 -5.88 14.44
CA ASN A 68 -1.27 -5.33 15.30
C ASN A 68 -2.62 -5.26 14.59
N VAL A 69 -2.62 -4.85 13.34
CA VAL A 69 -3.84 -4.76 12.54
C VAL A 69 -4.43 -6.14 12.31
N VAL A 70 -3.59 -7.10 11.96
CA VAL A 70 -4.03 -8.47 11.67
C VAL A 70 -4.65 -9.10 12.91
N GLU A 71 -4.04 -8.88 14.08
CA GLU A 71 -4.55 -9.45 15.33
C GLU A 71 -5.92 -8.89 15.71
N ARG A 72 -6.20 -7.65 15.35
CA ARG A 72 -7.45 -6.98 15.71
C ARG A 72 -8.53 -7.10 14.65
N ALA A 73 -8.18 -7.49 13.46
CA ALA A 73 -9.12 -7.52 12.34
C ALA A 73 -10.04 -8.73 12.45
N ASP A 74 -11.31 -8.52 12.12
CA ASP A 74 -12.27 -9.62 12.00
C ASP A 74 -11.87 -10.55 10.86
N ASP A 75 -11.35 -9.95 9.78
CA ASP A 75 -10.83 -10.69 8.63
C ASP A 75 -9.34 -10.37 8.50
N PRO A 76 -8.46 -11.25 9.03
CA PRO A 76 -7.02 -10.98 8.99
C PRO A 76 -6.45 -10.75 7.59
N GLY A 77 -6.95 -11.49 6.61
CA GLY A 77 -6.49 -11.32 5.23
C GLY A 77 -6.81 -9.94 4.69
N MET A 78 -8.04 -9.49 4.94
CA MET A 78 -8.47 -8.17 4.53
C MET A 78 -7.69 -7.08 5.24
N GLY A 79 -7.50 -7.23 6.55
CA GLY A 79 -6.70 -6.27 7.34
C GLY A 79 -5.27 -6.18 6.83
N CYS A 80 -4.69 -7.32 6.49
CA CYS A 80 -3.35 -7.39 5.95
C CYS A 80 -3.27 -6.62 4.62
N LEU A 81 -4.17 -6.91 3.70
CA LEU A 81 -4.16 -6.27 2.38
C LEU A 81 -4.34 -4.76 2.48
N THR A 82 -5.33 -4.31 3.25
CA THR A 82 -5.61 -2.88 3.36
C THR A 82 -4.43 -2.15 4.01
N TYR A 83 -3.79 -2.75 4.99
CA TYR A 83 -2.62 -2.16 5.61
C TYR A 83 -1.48 -1.99 4.61
N MET A 84 -1.18 -3.03 3.85
CA MET A 84 -0.09 -3.00 2.87
C MET A 84 -0.37 -2.02 1.73
N VAL A 85 -1.62 -1.95 1.28
CA VAL A 85 -2.00 -1.00 0.23
C VAL A 85 -1.88 0.43 0.73
N ASN A 86 -2.36 0.70 1.95
CA ASN A 86 -2.21 2.03 2.55
C ASN A 86 -0.74 2.41 2.72
N TRP A 87 0.08 1.46 3.14
CA TRP A 87 1.52 1.67 3.27
C TRP A 87 2.12 2.08 1.92
N SER A 88 1.77 1.36 0.86
CA SER A 88 2.27 1.65 -0.48
C SER A 88 1.83 3.02 -0.96
N LEU A 89 0.57 3.38 -0.72
CA LEU A 89 0.07 4.70 -1.11
C LEU A 89 0.83 5.81 -0.40
N LYS A 90 1.14 5.63 0.87
CA LYS A 90 1.94 6.60 1.61
C LYS A 90 3.35 6.72 1.06
N GLN A 91 3.95 5.61 0.65
CA GLN A 91 5.28 5.65 0.05
C GLN A 91 5.26 6.41 -1.26
N ASP A 92 4.23 6.23 -2.06
CA ASP A 92 4.11 6.94 -3.33
C ASP A 92 3.92 8.44 -3.13
N GLU A 93 3.23 8.84 -2.08
CA GLU A 93 2.97 10.26 -1.79
C GLU A 93 4.16 10.94 -1.10
N ALA A 94 4.82 10.24 -0.17
CA ALA A 94 5.87 10.80 0.66
C ALA A 94 7.09 11.29 -0.15
N PRO A 95 7.61 10.54 -1.13
CA PRO A 95 8.76 11.02 -1.89
C PRO A 95 8.50 12.33 -2.62
N ALA A 96 7.30 12.51 -3.16
CA ALA A 96 6.95 13.75 -3.83
C ALA A 96 6.95 14.91 -2.85
N ALA A 97 6.35 14.72 -1.68
CA ALA A 97 6.32 15.73 -0.64
C ALA A 97 7.74 16.05 -0.15
N ALA A 98 8.55 15.02 0.03
CA ALA A 98 9.94 15.20 0.48
C ALA A 98 10.76 15.97 -0.55
N ALA A 99 10.54 15.69 -1.84
CA ALA A 99 11.25 16.37 -2.91
C ALA A 99 10.94 17.86 -2.93
N HIS A 100 9.71 18.23 -2.63
CA HIS A 100 9.32 19.63 -2.58
C HIS A 100 9.82 20.34 -1.34
N ALA A 101 9.94 19.63 -0.28
CA ALA A 101 10.48 20.18 0.95
C ALA A 101 11.97 20.47 0.81
N GLY A 102 12.54 19.78 -0.02
CA GLY A 102 13.94 19.89 -0.24
C GLY A 102 14.36 20.84 -1.28
N CYS A 103 14.00 20.96 -1.41
CA CYS A 103 14.51 21.18 -2.00
C CYS A 103 14.81 21.57 -2.20
N SER A 104 14.39 22.00 -2.23
CA SER A 104 14.69 22.44 -2.47
C SER A 104 15.00 22.58 -2.39
N CYS A 105 14.72 23.26 -2.36
CA CYS A 105 15.12 23.57 -2.36
C CYS A 105 15.25 23.65 -2.30
N GLY A 106 14.93 24.13 -2.31
CA GLY A 106 15.17 24.54 -2.30
C GLY A 106 15.06 24.46 -2.23
N GLY A 107 14.87 24.79 -2.31
CA GLY A 107 14.92 25.13 -2.31
C GLY A 107 14.64 25.01 -2.22
N ASP A 108 14.50 25.42 -2.27
CA ASP A 108 14.52 25.59 -2.25
C ASP A 108 14.28 25.56 -2.01
N GLY A 109 14.09 25.94 -2.00
CA GLY A 109 14.08 26.29 -1.86
C GLY A 109 13.79 26.24 -1.73
N GLY A 110 13.63 26.62 -1.83
CA GLY A 110 13.57 26.81 -1.74
C GLY A 110 13.40 26.65 -1.67
N GLY A 111 13.34 26.97 -1.67
CA GLY A 111 13.38 27.02 -1.62
C GLY A 111 13.43 26.82 -1.45
N SER A 112 13.33 27.12 -1.41
CA SER A 112 13.52 26.95 -1.45
C SER A 112 13.85 26.96 -1.45
#